data_11bcaafbefda3edb69ec42b01ddbe96b
#
_entry.id   11bcaafbefda3edb69ec42b01ddbe96b
#
_cell.length_a   1.000
_cell.length_b   1.000
_cell.length_c   1.000
_cell.angle_alpha   90.00
_cell.angle_beta   90.00
_cell.angle_gamma   90.00
#
_symmetry.space_group_name_H-M   'P 1'
#
loop_
_entity.id
_entity.type
_entity.pdbx_description
1 polymer ?
#
loop_
_entity_poly.entity_id
_entity_poly.type
_entity_poly.pdbx_seq_one_letter_code
_entity_poly.pdbx_strand_id
1 'polypeptide(L)'
;MLKNTGHEEISLSSLSSSDYSHLRELVMFLIENFKSQGINISLPSLRIDAFSLDVMGQVQDIRKSSLTFAPEAGSQRMRNVINKGLTEDDILGGAGQAFDGGWNKVKLYFMLGLPTETEEDMRAIPELADRIARRYYEIPKDQRNGKCQITTSTSFFIPKPFTPFQWARMYTNEEYISRAAIVKHAFNEQLNRKSLRYNWHDAEVTVLEGVFARGDRKTAAVIKEAYRLGCLYDSWSDQFDNEKWMQAFENTGIDIAFYNHRERPLDEVFPWDFIDIGVTKEFLKREWNQAMNAEVTPNCRMKCSGCGVAKWKGGVCVENKN
;
A
#
# COMPACT_ATOMS: atom_id res chain seq x y z
N MET A 1 0.66 15.33 -26.82
CA MET A 1 0.49 13.92 -26.49
C MET A 1 -0.92 13.44 -26.89
N LEU A 2 -2.02 13.92 -26.30
CA LEU A 2 -3.40 13.48 -26.61
C LEU A 2 -3.76 13.49 -28.10
N LYS A 3 -3.50 14.60 -28.80
CA LYS A 3 -3.77 14.72 -30.26
C LYS A 3 -3.07 13.65 -31.12
N ASN A 4 -1.94 13.10 -30.62
CA ASN A 4 -1.13 12.12 -31.35
C ASN A 4 -1.46 10.68 -31.00
N THR A 5 -2.14 10.45 -29.88
CA THR A 5 -2.41 9.11 -29.35
C THR A 5 -3.89 8.73 -29.41
N GLY A 6 -4.79 9.72 -29.55
CA GLY A 6 -6.24 9.48 -29.52
C GLY A 6 -6.80 9.06 -28.16
N HIS A 7 -6.01 9.16 -27.07
CA HIS A 7 -6.49 8.85 -25.73
C HIS A 7 -7.45 9.93 -25.21
N GLU A 8 -8.48 9.50 -24.52
CA GLU A 8 -9.51 10.35 -23.88
C GLU A 8 -9.32 10.47 -22.37
N GLU A 9 -8.14 10.10 -21.87
CA GLU A 9 -7.80 10.18 -20.43
C GLU A 9 -6.37 10.68 -20.21
N ILE A 10 -6.21 11.55 -19.23
CA ILE A 10 -4.92 11.98 -18.67
C ILE A 10 -4.85 11.45 -17.24
N SER A 11 -3.85 10.64 -16.94
CA SER A 11 -3.54 10.22 -15.57
C SER A 11 -2.31 10.96 -15.06
N LEU A 12 -2.41 11.57 -13.91
CA LEU A 12 -1.25 12.09 -13.18
C LEU A 12 -0.53 10.92 -12.51
N SER A 13 0.79 10.94 -12.46
CA SER A 13 1.59 9.89 -11.82
C SER A 13 2.37 10.46 -10.65
N SER A 14 2.08 9.96 -9.45
CA SER A 14 2.78 10.31 -8.22
C SER A 14 2.58 9.21 -7.17
N LEU A 15 3.51 9.07 -6.25
CA LEU A 15 3.33 8.24 -5.05
C LEU A 15 2.31 8.84 -4.08
N SER A 16 2.16 10.17 -4.08
CA SER A 16 1.14 10.91 -3.32
C SER A 16 0.79 12.19 -4.05
N SER A 17 -0.26 12.17 -4.83
CA SER A 17 -0.71 13.36 -5.58
C SER A 17 -1.14 14.49 -4.65
N SER A 18 -1.68 14.16 -3.48
CA SER A 18 -2.16 15.13 -2.49
C SER A 18 -1.04 15.96 -1.83
N ASP A 19 0.21 15.48 -1.88
CA ASP A 19 1.35 16.20 -1.28
C ASP A 19 1.94 17.29 -2.19
N TYR A 20 1.47 17.37 -3.45
CA TYR A 20 1.88 18.43 -4.36
C TYR A 20 1.19 19.75 -3.97
N SER A 21 1.98 20.76 -3.61
CA SER A 21 1.49 22.04 -3.07
C SER A 21 0.59 22.82 -4.03
N HIS A 22 0.72 22.62 -5.34
CA HIS A 22 -0.08 23.27 -6.39
C HIS A 22 -1.06 22.29 -7.07
N LEU A 23 -1.49 21.23 -6.37
CA LEU A 23 -2.40 20.23 -6.97
C LEU A 23 -3.70 20.87 -7.46
N ARG A 24 -4.27 21.78 -6.68
CA ARG A 24 -5.52 22.45 -7.01
C ARG A 24 -5.39 23.24 -8.32
N GLU A 25 -4.38 24.08 -8.43
CA GLU A 25 -4.13 24.91 -9.62
C GLU A 25 -3.89 24.05 -10.86
N LEU A 26 -3.10 22.96 -10.70
CA LEU A 26 -2.85 22.01 -11.79
C LEU A 26 -4.13 21.33 -12.26
N VAL A 27 -4.95 20.84 -11.34
CA VAL A 27 -6.20 20.16 -11.66
C VAL A 27 -7.17 21.12 -12.34
N MET A 28 -7.32 22.36 -11.84
CA MET A 28 -8.16 23.39 -12.44
C MET A 28 -7.71 23.72 -13.87
N PHE A 29 -6.41 23.92 -14.06
CA PHE A 29 -5.83 24.14 -15.40
C PHE A 29 -6.15 22.99 -16.37
N LEU A 30 -6.03 21.74 -15.92
CA LEU A 30 -6.34 20.59 -16.76
C LEU A 30 -7.84 20.52 -17.11
N ILE A 31 -8.73 20.79 -16.14
CA ILE A 31 -10.17 20.79 -16.36
C ILE A 31 -10.54 21.88 -17.39
N GLU A 32 -10.09 23.11 -17.19
CA GLU A 32 -10.39 24.24 -18.08
C GLU A 32 -9.97 23.98 -19.53
N ASN A 33 -8.81 23.31 -19.71
CA ASN A 33 -8.28 23.09 -21.05
C ASN A 33 -8.81 21.82 -21.73
N PHE A 34 -9.29 20.83 -21.00
CA PHE A 34 -9.58 19.50 -21.55
C PHE A 34 -11.02 19.02 -21.36
N LYS A 35 -11.79 19.59 -20.42
CA LYS A 35 -13.18 19.19 -20.17
C LYS A 35 -14.07 19.34 -21.43
N SER A 36 -13.92 20.44 -22.14
CA SER A 36 -14.68 20.70 -23.37
C SER A 36 -14.34 19.72 -24.51
N GLN A 37 -13.22 19.02 -24.42
CA GLN A 37 -12.77 18.02 -25.40
C GLN A 37 -13.18 16.59 -24.98
N GLY A 38 -13.94 16.41 -23.89
CA GLY A 38 -14.35 15.09 -23.39
C GLY A 38 -13.23 14.26 -22.77
N ILE A 39 -12.09 14.89 -22.41
CA ILE A 39 -10.94 14.20 -21.87
C ILE A 39 -11.07 14.07 -20.35
N ASN A 40 -10.99 12.84 -19.86
CA ASN A 40 -11.03 12.51 -18.45
C ASN A 40 -9.68 12.82 -17.76
N ILE A 41 -9.75 13.23 -16.48
CA ILE A 41 -8.58 13.42 -15.63
C ILE A 41 -8.64 12.39 -14.50
N SER A 42 -7.61 11.55 -14.41
CA SER A 42 -7.45 10.53 -13.37
C SER A 42 -6.38 10.97 -12.37
N LEU A 43 -6.74 10.97 -11.08
CA LEU A 43 -5.86 11.33 -9.96
C LEU A 43 -5.59 10.08 -9.12
N PRO A 44 -4.51 9.34 -9.42
CA PRO A 44 -4.12 8.21 -8.60
C PRO A 44 -3.49 8.64 -7.27
N SER A 45 -3.50 7.77 -6.28
CA SER A 45 -2.76 7.91 -5.02
C SER A 45 -3.12 9.17 -4.23
N LEU A 46 -4.41 9.40 -4.01
CA LEU A 46 -4.89 10.43 -3.10
C LEU A 46 -4.80 9.94 -1.65
N ARG A 47 -4.29 10.79 -0.76
CA ARG A 47 -4.36 10.55 0.67
C ARG A 47 -5.78 10.82 1.17
N ILE A 48 -6.28 9.97 2.05
CA ILE A 48 -7.64 10.10 2.58
C ILE A 48 -7.80 11.32 3.49
N ASP A 49 -6.77 11.69 4.22
CA ASP A 49 -6.69 12.86 5.10
C ASP A 49 -6.54 14.21 4.37
N ALA A 50 -6.13 14.16 3.10
CA ALA A 50 -5.96 15.34 2.24
C ALA A 50 -7.04 15.41 1.14
N PHE A 51 -8.12 14.64 1.28
CA PHE A 51 -9.22 14.63 0.33
C PHE A 51 -9.96 15.97 0.35
N SER A 52 -9.95 16.68 -0.78
CA SER A 52 -10.66 17.96 -0.95
C SER A 52 -11.83 17.80 -1.91
N LEU A 53 -13.04 17.92 -1.40
CA LEU A 53 -14.27 17.89 -2.20
C LEU A 53 -14.28 18.96 -3.30
N ASP A 54 -13.70 20.13 -3.04
CA ASP A 54 -13.65 21.23 -4.01
C ASP A 54 -12.89 20.87 -5.26
N VAL A 55 -11.74 20.18 -5.10
CA VAL A 55 -10.91 19.72 -6.22
C VAL A 55 -11.57 18.55 -6.94
N MET A 56 -12.07 17.59 -6.17
CA MET A 56 -12.63 16.35 -6.72
C MET A 56 -14.02 16.56 -7.33
N GLY A 57 -14.85 17.45 -6.78
CA GLY A 57 -16.16 17.78 -7.33
C GLY A 57 -16.10 18.28 -8.76
N GLN A 58 -15.04 19.02 -9.09
CA GLN A 58 -14.84 19.58 -10.42
C GLN A 58 -14.26 18.58 -11.44
N VAL A 59 -13.48 17.59 -10.98
CA VAL A 59 -13.00 16.48 -11.82
C VAL A 59 -14.12 15.54 -12.23
N GLN A 60 -15.21 15.48 -11.44
CA GLN A 60 -16.26 14.47 -11.54
C GLN A 60 -17.32 14.64 -12.60
N ASP A 61 -17.47 15.81 -13.17
CA ASP A 61 -18.51 16.03 -14.17
C ASP A 61 -18.39 15.13 -15.41
N ILE A 62 -17.26 14.40 -15.55
CA ILE A 62 -16.99 13.60 -16.73
C ILE A 62 -17.23 12.10 -16.49
N ARG A 63 -16.73 11.51 -15.38
CA ARG A 63 -16.99 10.11 -15.01
C ARG A 63 -16.53 9.80 -13.57
N LYS A 64 -17.42 9.32 -12.70
CA LYS A 64 -17.07 8.90 -11.34
C LYS A 64 -16.34 7.55 -11.36
N SER A 65 -15.02 7.58 -11.25
CA SER A 65 -14.22 6.38 -11.00
C SER A 65 -14.29 5.97 -9.51
N SER A 66 -13.84 4.75 -9.16
CA SER A 66 -13.70 4.37 -7.77
C SER A 66 -12.58 5.15 -7.09
N LEU A 67 -12.80 5.65 -5.88
CA LEU A 67 -11.74 6.21 -5.06
C LEU A 67 -10.90 5.09 -4.43
N THR A 68 -9.61 5.32 -4.35
CA THR A 68 -8.67 4.35 -3.79
C THR A 68 -7.98 4.95 -2.57
N PHE A 69 -8.07 4.25 -1.44
CA PHE A 69 -7.42 4.60 -0.20
C PHE A 69 -6.55 3.44 0.29
N ALA A 70 -5.46 3.77 0.96
CA ALA A 70 -4.53 2.80 1.51
C ALA A 70 -4.38 2.98 3.04
N PRO A 71 -5.34 2.47 3.86
CA PRO A 71 -5.19 2.45 5.30
C PRO A 71 -4.01 1.60 5.76
N GLU A 72 -3.61 0.62 4.96
CA GLU A 72 -2.54 -0.37 5.13
C GLU A 72 -2.80 -1.39 6.25
N ALA A 73 -3.52 -1.03 7.32
CA ALA A 73 -3.91 -1.93 8.40
C ALA A 73 -5.32 -1.63 8.93
N GLY A 74 -6.02 -2.67 9.38
CA GLY A 74 -7.39 -2.55 9.87
C GLY A 74 -7.49 -1.87 11.23
N SER A 75 -6.62 -2.24 12.18
CA SER A 75 -6.61 -1.71 13.53
C SER A 75 -5.74 -0.46 13.65
N GLN A 76 -6.09 0.43 14.62
CA GLN A 76 -5.25 1.59 14.94
C GLN A 76 -3.88 1.15 15.46
N ARG A 77 -3.85 0.07 16.24
CA ARG A 77 -2.60 -0.49 16.74
C ARG A 77 -1.64 -0.82 15.60
N MET A 78 -2.12 -1.52 14.57
CA MET A 78 -1.27 -1.89 13.44
C MET A 78 -0.91 -0.68 12.57
N ARG A 79 -1.79 0.32 12.43
CA ARG A 79 -1.42 1.59 11.78
C ARG A 79 -0.30 2.31 12.54
N ASN A 80 -0.30 2.23 13.88
CA ASN A 80 0.79 2.77 14.69
C ASN A 80 2.09 1.97 14.50
N VAL A 81 2.03 0.63 14.48
CA VAL A 81 3.19 -0.25 14.21
C VAL A 81 3.91 0.15 12.91
N ILE A 82 3.16 0.42 11.85
CA ILE A 82 3.74 0.83 10.56
C ILE A 82 3.94 2.35 10.43
N ASN A 83 3.71 3.08 11.51
CA ASN A 83 3.81 4.54 11.56
C ASN A 83 3.02 5.25 10.44
N LYS A 84 1.80 4.76 10.15
CA LYS A 84 0.99 5.28 9.04
C LYS A 84 0.47 6.70 9.30
N GLY A 85 0.34 7.10 10.59
CA GLY A 85 -0.12 8.44 10.98
C GLY A 85 -1.54 8.76 10.54
N LEU A 86 -2.39 7.74 10.39
CA LEU A 86 -3.77 7.83 9.93
C LEU A 86 -4.69 7.25 11.00
N THR A 87 -5.68 8.03 11.44
CA THR A 87 -6.67 7.58 12.41
C THR A 87 -7.89 6.94 11.72
N GLU A 88 -8.72 6.24 12.49
CA GLU A 88 -9.98 5.72 11.97
C GLU A 88 -10.93 6.85 11.59
N ASP A 89 -10.95 7.94 12.37
CA ASP A 89 -11.78 9.11 12.08
C ASP A 89 -11.38 9.78 10.76
N ASP A 90 -10.08 9.85 10.45
CA ASP A 90 -9.61 10.34 9.15
C ASP A 90 -10.13 9.47 8.01
N ILE A 91 -10.12 8.14 8.18
CA ILE A 91 -10.59 7.19 7.18
C ILE A 91 -12.09 7.32 6.96
N LEU A 92 -12.88 7.33 8.04
CA LEU A 92 -14.33 7.45 7.97
C LEU A 92 -14.75 8.82 7.48
N GLY A 93 -14.06 9.88 7.92
CA GLY A 93 -14.28 11.25 7.47
C GLY A 93 -14.04 11.41 5.97
N GLY A 94 -12.90 10.94 5.47
CA GLY A 94 -12.57 11.01 4.05
C GLY A 94 -13.51 10.17 3.17
N ALA A 95 -13.87 8.97 3.61
CA ALA A 95 -14.86 8.14 2.93
C ALA A 95 -16.25 8.80 2.94
N GLY A 96 -16.65 9.40 4.07
CA GLY A 96 -17.90 10.13 4.21
C GLY A 96 -17.99 11.32 3.26
N GLN A 97 -16.95 12.15 3.21
CA GLN A 97 -16.86 13.26 2.26
C GLN A 97 -16.98 12.77 0.80
N ALA A 98 -16.33 11.66 0.47
CA ALA A 98 -16.45 11.05 -0.86
C ALA A 98 -17.92 10.68 -1.17
N PHE A 99 -18.62 10.06 -0.25
CA PHE A 99 -20.02 9.69 -0.42
C PHE A 99 -20.96 10.90 -0.52
N ASP A 100 -20.74 11.93 0.30
CA ASP A 100 -21.46 13.20 0.22
C ASP A 100 -21.22 13.89 -1.13
N GLY A 101 -20.04 13.74 -1.71
CA GLY A 101 -19.69 14.12 -3.08
C GLY A 101 -20.29 13.22 -4.17
N GLY A 102 -21.06 12.18 -3.79
CA GLY A 102 -21.80 11.30 -4.69
C GLY A 102 -21.01 10.09 -5.22
N TRP A 103 -19.86 9.74 -4.64
CA TRP A 103 -19.25 8.44 -4.89
C TRP A 103 -20.04 7.35 -4.21
N ASN A 104 -19.98 6.16 -4.77
CA ASN A 104 -20.58 4.95 -4.19
C ASN A 104 -19.64 3.75 -4.25
N LYS A 105 -18.40 3.95 -4.73
CA LYS A 105 -17.39 2.90 -4.86
C LYS A 105 -16.08 3.36 -4.25
N VAL A 106 -15.57 2.57 -3.32
CA VAL A 106 -14.29 2.80 -2.64
C VAL A 106 -13.44 1.53 -2.74
N LYS A 107 -12.16 1.68 -3.05
CA LYS A 107 -11.14 0.62 -2.95
C LYS A 107 -10.26 0.89 -1.75
N LEU A 108 -10.01 -0.15 -0.98
CA LEU A 108 -9.16 -0.12 0.21
C LEU A 108 -8.00 -1.10 0.03
N TYR A 109 -6.79 -0.65 0.32
CA TYR A 109 -5.61 -1.49 0.32
C TYR A 109 -5.10 -1.70 1.74
N PHE A 110 -4.74 -2.95 2.05
CA PHE A 110 -4.18 -3.37 3.33
C PHE A 110 -3.03 -4.34 3.11
N MET A 111 -2.22 -4.52 4.13
CA MET A 111 -1.19 -5.55 4.21
C MET A 111 -1.58 -6.61 5.23
N LEU A 112 -1.20 -7.87 4.96
CA LEU A 112 -1.27 -8.99 5.89
C LEU A 112 0.12 -9.54 6.15
N GLY A 113 0.36 -10.02 7.36
CA GLY A 113 1.66 -10.57 7.75
C GLY A 113 2.62 -9.51 8.28
N LEU A 114 2.12 -8.37 8.75
CA LEU A 114 2.92 -7.35 9.42
C LEU A 114 3.51 -7.90 10.75
N PRO A 115 4.68 -7.42 11.17
CA PRO A 115 5.23 -7.75 12.48
C PRO A 115 4.22 -7.45 13.59
N THR A 116 4.10 -8.34 14.58
CA THR A 116 3.17 -8.27 15.71
C THR A 116 1.66 -8.37 15.39
N GLU A 117 1.28 -8.64 14.11
CA GLU A 117 -0.12 -8.79 13.71
C GLU A 117 -0.81 -9.95 14.43
N THR A 118 -1.98 -9.68 15.00
CA THR A 118 -2.84 -10.67 15.67
C THR A 118 -4.10 -10.96 14.85
N GLU A 119 -4.89 -11.97 15.27
CA GLU A 119 -6.17 -12.26 14.61
C GLU A 119 -7.15 -11.09 14.72
N GLU A 120 -7.17 -10.39 15.87
CA GLU A 120 -7.99 -9.20 16.09
C GLU A 120 -7.65 -8.09 15.09
N ASP A 121 -6.36 -7.89 14.79
CA ASP A 121 -5.94 -6.89 13.80
C ASP A 121 -6.41 -7.26 12.39
N MET A 122 -6.34 -8.56 12.05
CA MET A 122 -6.85 -9.06 10.76
C MET A 122 -8.36 -8.89 10.66
N ARG A 123 -9.12 -9.19 11.72
CA ARG A 123 -10.58 -9.00 11.79
C ARG A 123 -10.98 -7.54 11.73
N ALA A 124 -10.15 -6.63 12.20
CA ALA A 124 -10.39 -5.19 12.09
C ALA A 124 -10.44 -4.68 10.64
N ILE A 125 -9.88 -5.42 9.65
CA ILE A 125 -9.95 -5.05 8.23
C ILE A 125 -11.41 -5.07 7.71
N PRO A 126 -12.16 -6.19 7.77
CA PRO A 126 -13.57 -6.21 7.36
C PRO A 126 -14.46 -5.33 8.22
N GLU A 127 -14.16 -5.17 9.52
CA GLU A 127 -14.92 -4.27 10.38
C GLU A 127 -14.79 -2.81 9.94
N LEU A 128 -13.59 -2.36 9.60
CA LEU A 128 -13.38 -1.01 9.05
C LEU A 128 -14.11 -0.83 7.72
N ALA A 129 -14.06 -1.83 6.83
CA ALA A 129 -14.80 -1.80 5.57
C ALA A 129 -16.33 -1.73 5.80
N ASP A 130 -16.86 -2.42 6.81
CA ASP A 130 -18.28 -2.38 7.18
C ASP A 130 -18.67 -1.02 7.76
N ARG A 131 -17.82 -0.41 8.61
CA ARG A 131 -18.06 0.95 9.13
C ARG A 131 -18.10 1.99 8.01
N ILE A 132 -17.22 1.86 7.00
CA ILE A 132 -17.27 2.71 5.81
C ILE A 132 -18.58 2.48 5.04
N ALA A 133 -19.03 1.24 4.87
CA ALA A 133 -20.30 0.96 4.22
C ALA A 133 -21.50 1.51 5.01
N ARG A 134 -21.47 1.45 6.35
CA ARG A 134 -22.48 2.07 7.20
C ARG A 134 -22.57 3.57 6.95
N ARG A 135 -21.44 4.28 6.90
CA ARG A 135 -21.39 5.72 6.62
C ARG A 135 -22.10 6.07 5.30
N TYR A 136 -21.98 5.23 4.27
CA TYR A 136 -22.74 5.40 3.04
C TYR A 136 -24.24 5.23 3.26
N TYR A 137 -24.67 4.27 4.08
CA TYR A 137 -26.07 3.98 4.32
C TYR A 137 -26.76 4.96 5.29
N GLU A 138 -26.03 5.87 5.94
CA GLU A 138 -26.58 7.02 6.66
C GLU A 138 -27.17 8.06 5.72
N ILE A 139 -26.72 8.13 4.46
CA ILE A 139 -27.31 9.01 3.44
C ILE A 139 -28.76 8.55 3.17
N PRO A 140 -29.75 9.46 3.12
CA PRO A 140 -31.13 9.14 2.76
C PRO A 140 -31.21 8.38 1.42
N LYS A 141 -32.11 7.41 1.35
CA LYS A 141 -32.19 6.48 0.21
C LYS A 141 -32.38 7.17 -1.14
N ASP A 142 -33.15 8.24 -1.16
CA ASP A 142 -33.45 9.10 -2.32
C ASP A 142 -32.28 9.95 -2.79
N GLN A 143 -31.29 10.17 -1.89
CA GLN A 143 -30.07 10.94 -2.18
C GLN A 143 -28.87 10.04 -2.53
N ARG A 144 -29.01 8.70 -2.42
CA ARG A 144 -27.91 7.77 -2.71
C ARG A 144 -27.66 7.62 -4.20
N ASN A 145 -26.40 7.68 -4.59
CA ASN A 145 -25.99 7.39 -5.96
C ASN A 145 -25.76 5.89 -6.18
N GLY A 146 -26.85 5.13 -6.26
CA GLY A 146 -26.82 3.69 -6.54
C GLY A 146 -26.41 2.82 -5.35
N LYS A 147 -25.80 1.67 -5.61
CA LYS A 147 -25.40 0.70 -4.57
C LYS A 147 -23.98 0.97 -4.09
N CYS A 148 -23.78 0.93 -2.77
CA CYS A 148 -22.46 0.98 -2.16
C CYS A 148 -21.62 -0.24 -2.59
N GLN A 149 -20.36 -0.01 -2.93
CA GLN A 149 -19.38 -1.06 -3.16
C GLN A 149 -18.04 -0.68 -2.53
N ILE A 150 -17.65 -1.43 -1.52
CA ILE A 150 -16.33 -1.34 -0.90
C ILE A 150 -15.53 -2.56 -1.36
N THR A 151 -14.46 -2.31 -2.08
CA THR A 151 -13.55 -3.38 -2.53
C THR A 151 -12.27 -3.31 -1.70
N THR A 152 -12.02 -4.34 -0.92
CA THR A 152 -10.82 -4.48 -0.10
C THR A 152 -9.86 -5.43 -0.78
N SER A 153 -8.62 -5.00 -0.95
CA SER A 153 -7.52 -5.83 -1.46
C SER A 153 -6.42 -5.89 -0.41
N THR A 154 -5.95 -7.09 -0.10
CA THR A 154 -4.77 -7.26 0.73
C THR A 154 -3.58 -7.73 -0.09
N SER A 155 -2.42 -7.11 0.15
CA SER A 155 -1.12 -7.62 -0.25
C SER A 155 -0.45 -8.28 0.94
N PHE A 156 0.45 -9.22 0.69
CA PHE A 156 1.24 -9.81 1.75
C PHE A 156 2.49 -8.96 2.00
N PHE A 157 2.83 -8.82 3.27
CA PHE A 157 3.93 -7.96 3.69
C PHE A 157 5.29 -8.53 3.27
N ILE A 158 6.09 -7.70 2.62
CA ILE A 158 7.48 -8.00 2.25
C ILE A 158 8.40 -6.99 2.94
N PRO A 159 9.27 -7.41 3.86
CA PRO A 159 10.25 -6.53 4.48
C PRO A 159 11.21 -5.98 3.43
N LYS A 160 11.19 -4.68 3.19
CA LYS A 160 12.05 -4.06 2.18
C LYS A 160 13.37 -3.57 2.79
N PRO A 161 14.49 -3.59 2.04
CA PRO A 161 15.72 -2.93 2.41
C PRO A 161 15.51 -1.47 2.80
N PHE A 162 16.35 -0.96 3.69
CA PHE A 162 16.33 0.43 4.18
C PHE A 162 15.03 0.86 4.87
N THR A 163 14.23 -0.09 5.34
CA THR A 163 13.07 0.17 6.19
C THR A 163 13.30 -0.34 7.60
N PRO A 164 12.56 0.15 8.61
CA PRO A 164 12.63 -0.41 9.96
C PRO A 164 12.35 -1.91 9.99
N PHE A 165 11.54 -2.42 9.06
CA PHE A 165 11.17 -3.83 9.01
C PHE A 165 12.13 -4.74 8.24
N GLN A 166 13.28 -4.26 7.80
CA GLN A 166 14.25 -5.09 7.06
C GLN A 166 14.75 -6.31 7.86
N TRP A 167 14.60 -6.31 9.20
CA TRP A 167 14.93 -7.44 10.08
C TRP A 167 13.79 -8.44 10.24
N ALA A 168 12.55 -8.06 9.92
CA ALA A 168 11.39 -8.93 10.06
C ALA A 168 11.49 -10.18 9.19
N ARG A 169 10.91 -11.27 9.67
CA ARG A 169 10.65 -12.43 8.82
C ARG A 169 9.46 -12.19 7.90
N MET A 170 9.40 -12.91 6.80
CA MET A 170 8.21 -13.12 6.01
C MET A 170 7.51 -14.42 6.44
N TYR A 171 6.23 -14.48 6.24
CA TYR A 171 5.47 -15.70 6.41
C TYR A 171 5.64 -16.64 5.21
N THR A 172 5.37 -17.94 5.42
CA THR A 172 5.32 -18.92 4.33
C THR A 172 4.05 -18.73 3.49
N ASN A 173 3.97 -19.40 2.36
CA ASN A 173 2.77 -19.42 1.52
C ASN A 173 1.53 -19.85 2.32
N GLU A 174 1.65 -20.94 3.09
CA GLU A 174 0.56 -21.50 3.90
C GLU A 174 0.12 -20.52 5.00
N GLU A 175 1.07 -19.87 5.67
CA GLU A 175 0.77 -18.86 6.68
C GLU A 175 0.03 -17.66 6.09
N TYR A 176 0.41 -17.20 4.88
CA TYR A 176 -0.28 -16.12 4.20
C TYR A 176 -1.70 -16.49 3.78
N ILE A 177 -1.88 -17.67 3.18
CA ILE A 177 -3.20 -18.17 2.78
C ILE A 177 -4.11 -18.35 3.99
N SER A 178 -3.59 -18.86 5.10
CA SER A 178 -4.33 -18.97 6.36
C SER A 178 -4.83 -17.61 6.86
N ARG A 179 -3.98 -16.58 6.83
CA ARG A 179 -4.37 -15.21 7.19
C ARG A 179 -5.44 -14.63 6.27
N ALA A 180 -5.27 -14.79 4.98
CA ALA A 180 -6.28 -14.35 4.01
C ALA A 180 -7.63 -15.07 4.23
N ALA A 181 -7.61 -16.35 4.62
CA ALA A 181 -8.82 -17.11 4.94
C ALA A 181 -9.53 -16.56 6.20
N ILE A 182 -8.78 -16.18 7.25
CA ILE A 182 -9.35 -15.54 8.45
C ILE A 182 -10.07 -14.25 8.06
N VAL A 183 -9.42 -13.39 7.29
CA VAL A 183 -10.02 -12.12 6.82
C VAL A 183 -11.26 -12.39 5.96
N LYS A 184 -11.17 -13.35 5.01
CA LYS A 184 -12.31 -13.73 4.16
C LYS A 184 -13.51 -14.22 4.98
N HIS A 185 -13.27 -15.03 6.00
CA HIS A 185 -14.32 -15.51 6.89
C HIS A 185 -14.98 -14.34 7.63
N ALA A 186 -14.17 -13.45 8.21
CA ALA A 186 -14.65 -12.28 8.93
C ALA A 186 -15.45 -11.30 8.03
N PHE A 187 -15.17 -11.21 6.73
CA PHE A 187 -16.00 -10.46 5.77
C PHE A 187 -17.42 -11.03 5.66
N ASN A 188 -17.59 -12.34 5.75
CA ASN A 188 -18.90 -12.99 5.66
C ASN A 188 -19.77 -12.71 6.90
N GLU A 189 -19.16 -12.38 8.02
CA GLU A 189 -19.82 -12.06 9.29
C GLU A 189 -20.35 -10.60 9.34
N GLN A 190 -19.89 -9.72 8.43
CA GLN A 190 -20.23 -8.31 8.44
C GLN A 190 -21.69 -8.04 8.06
N LEU A 191 -22.27 -7.01 8.69
CA LEU A 191 -23.67 -6.61 8.46
C LEU A 191 -23.92 -6.22 6.99
N ASN A 192 -23.02 -5.44 6.41
CA ASN A 192 -23.13 -4.92 5.05
C ASN A 192 -22.39 -5.81 4.02
N ARG A 193 -22.20 -7.10 4.29
CA ARG A 193 -21.42 -8.04 3.44
C ARG A 193 -21.76 -7.98 1.95
N LYS A 194 -23.02 -7.66 1.60
CA LYS A 194 -23.46 -7.52 0.20
C LYS A 194 -22.80 -6.36 -0.54
N SER A 195 -22.34 -5.36 0.20
CA SER A 195 -21.61 -4.20 -0.33
C SER A 195 -20.10 -4.38 -0.33
N LEU A 196 -19.60 -5.42 0.35
CA LEU A 196 -18.19 -5.68 0.53
C LEU A 196 -17.68 -6.70 -0.50
N ARG A 197 -16.48 -6.47 -1.01
CA ARG A 197 -15.72 -7.39 -1.87
C ARG A 197 -14.33 -7.52 -1.29
N TYR A 198 -13.80 -8.74 -1.25
CA TYR A 198 -12.47 -9.02 -0.74
C TYR A 198 -11.68 -9.87 -1.72
N ASN A 199 -10.45 -9.48 -1.98
CA ASN A 199 -9.46 -10.22 -2.73
C ASN A 199 -8.07 -10.04 -2.09
N TRP A 200 -7.14 -10.91 -2.42
CA TRP A 200 -5.75 -10.84 -1.99
C TRP A 200 -4.81 -11.17 -3.13
N HIS A 201 -3.56 -10.74 -3.00
CA HIS A 201 -2.51 -11.03 -3.95
C HIS A 201 -2.06 -12.49 -3.84
N ASP A 202 -1.38 -12.95 -4.87
CA ASP A 202 -0.82 -14.28 -4.91
C ASP A 202 0.31 -14.44 -3.87
N ALA A 203 0.22 -15.48 -3.03
CA ALA A 203 1.19 -15.72 -1.96
C ALA A 203 2.50 -16.31 -2.51
N GLU A 204 2.46 -17.13 -3.56
CA GLU A 204 3.64 -17.73 -4.18
C GLU A 204 4.48 -16.66 -4.88
N VAL A 205 3.84 -15.75 -5.63
CA VAL A 205 4.49 -14.58 -6.22
C VAL A 205 5.11 -13.70 -5.13
N THR A 206 4.42 -13.52 -4.00
CA THR A 206 4.93 -12.73 -2.87
C THR A 206 6.18 -13.35 -2.25
N VAL A 207 6.20 -14.68 -2.07
CA VAL A 207 7.38 -15.40 -1.54
C VAL A 207 8.56 -15.22 -2.49
N LEU A 208 8.34 -15.37 -3.79
CA LEU A 208 9.36 -15.15 -4.81
C LEU A 208 9.91 -13.71 -4.79
N GLU A 209 9.02 -12.72 -4.77
CA GLU A 209 9.38 -11.31 -4.66
C GLU A 209 10.23 -11.04 -3.42
N GLY A 210 9.87 -11.67 -2.29
CA GLY A 210 10.60 -11.55 -1.04
C GLY A 210 12.06 -11.99 -1.15
N VAL A 211 12.32 -13.12 -1.81
CA VAL A 211 13.68 -13.60 -2.02
C VAL A 211 14.50 -12.59 -2.82
N PHE A 212 13.95 -12.06 -3.91
CA PHE A 212 14.69 -11.10 -4.75
C PHE A 212 14.82 -9.72 -4.12
N ALA A 213 13.82 -9.27 -3.37
CA ALA A 213 13.90 -7.99 -2.65
C ALA A 213 14.94 -7.99 -1.53
N ARG A 214 15.25 -9.17 -0.96
CA ARG A 214 16.14 -9.34 0.21
C ARG A 214 17.39 -10.15 -0.10
N GLY A 215 17.53 -10.56 -1.34
CA GLY A 215 18.58 -11.47 -1.81
C GLY A 215 19.96 -10.82 -1.91
N ASP A 216 20.92 -11.68 -2.14
CA ASP A 216 22.30 -11.32 -2.47
C ASP A 216 22.66 -11.79 -3.89
N ARG A 217 23.93 -11.74 -4.25
CA ARG A 217 24.41 -12.14 -5.59
C ARG A 217 24.09 -13.59 -5.95
N LYS A 218 23.89 -14.47 -4.98
CA LYS A 218 23.61 -15.89 -5.22
C LYS A 218 22.24 -16.10 -5.86
N THR A 219 21.28 -15.20 -5.61
CA THR A 219 19.95 -15.28 -6.22
C THR A 219 19.97 -15.15 -7.74
N ALA A 220 21.04 -14.59 -8.34
CA ALA A 220 21.22 -14.56 -9.78
C ALA A 220 21.30 -15.96 -10.41
N ALA A 221 21.79 -16.97 -9.67
CA ALA A 221 21.82 -18.36 -10.14
C ALA A 221 20.39 -18.90 -10.30
N VAL A 222 19.49 -18.59 -9.37
CA VAL A 222 18.08 -18.99 -9.43
C VAL A 222 17.39 -18.39 -10.65
N ILE A 223 17.59 -17.08 -10.90
CA ILE A 223 17.00 -16.40 -12.07
C ILE A 223 17.48 -17.06 -13.37
N LYS A 224 18.77 -17.34 -13.46
CA LYS A 224 19.35 -18.01 -14.65
C LYS A 224 18.76 -19.39 -14.85
N GLU A 225 18.57 -20.15 -13.78
CA GLU A 225 18.02 -21.50 -13.86
C GLU A 225 16.52 -21.47 -14.19
N ALA A 226 15.74 -20.58 -13.57
CA ALA A 226 14.33 -20.38 -13.89
C ALA A 226 14.12 -20.03 -15.37
N TYR A 227 14.98 -19.14 -15.92
CA TYR A 227 14.97 -18.84 -17.34
C TYR A 227 15.23 -20.09 -18.21
N ARG A 228 16.16 -20.95 -17.82
CA ARG A 228 16.43 -22.21 -18.52
C ARG A 228 15.26 -23.20 -18.47
N LEU A 229 14.49 -23.18 -17.38
CA LEU A 229 13.27 -23.96 -17.21
C LEU A 229 12.07 -23.34 -17.94
N GLY A 230 12.23 -22.16 -18.55
CA GLY A 230 11.22 -21.51 -19.38
C GLY A 230 10.33 -20.53 -18.61
N CYS A 231 10.75 -20.04 -17.43
CA CYS A 231 10.06 -18.95 -16.74
C CYS A 231 10.30 -17.65 -17.50
N LEU A 232 9.23 -17.14 -18.12
CA LEU A 232 9.20 -15.91 -18.90
C LEU A 232 7.90 -15.20 -18.61
N TYR A 233 7.96 -13.86 -18.50
CA TYR A 233 6.76 -13.04 -18.27
C TYR A 233 6.01 -13.33 -16.96
N ASP A 234 6.72 -13.68 -15.89
CA ASP A 234 6.16 -14.08 -14.59
C ASP A 234 5.32 -13.00 -13.89
N SER A 235 5.31 -11.77 -14.40
CA SER A 235 4.38 -10.72 -13.95
C SER A 235 2.93 -10.97 -14.38
N TRP A 236 2.70 -11.89 -15.31
CA TRP A 236 1.37 -12.28 -15.78
C TRP A 236 0.96 -13.58 -15.09
N SER A 237 -0.16 -13.56 -14.40
CA SER A 237 -0.62 -14.70 -13.60
C SER A 237 -0.85 -15.98 -14.38
N ASP A 238 -1.12 -15.88 -15.69
CA ASP A 238 -1.28 -17.02 -16.61
C ASP A 238 0.06 -17.55 -17.14
N GLN A 239 1.16 -16.81 -16.91
CA GLN A 239 2.52 -17.21 -17.30
C GLN A 239 3.37 -17.64 -16.10
N PHE A 240 2.99 -17.22 -14.88
CA PHE A 240 3.72 -17.57 -13.66
C PHE A 240 3.61 -19.08 -13.37
N ASP A 241 4.75 -19.73 -13.20
CA ASP A 241 4.85 -21.17 -12.92
C ASP A 241 5.68 -21.39 -11.65
N ASN A 242 5.00 -21.53 -10.52
CA ASN A 242 5.65 -21.72 -9.22
C ASN A 242 6.48 -23.01 -9.16
N GLU A 243 6.05 -24.10 -9.81
CA GLU A 243 6.76 -25.37 -9.77
C GLU A 243 8.16 -25.24 -10.40
N LYS A 244 8.26 -24.55 -11.53
CA LYS A 244 9.56 -24.26 -12.17
C LYS A 244 10.46 -23.38 -11.32
N TRP A 245 9.89 -22.39 -10.62
CA TRP A 245 10.66 -21.58 -9.69
C TRP A 245 11.18 -22.39 -8.51
N MET A 246 10.35 -23.26 -7.92
CA MET A 246 10.80 -24.16 -6.84
C MET A 246 11.88 -25.13 -7.34
N GLN A 247 11.75 -25.68 -8.55
CA GLN A 247 12.79 -26.48 -9.17
C GLN A 247 14.09 -25.70 -9.38
N ALA A 248 14.01 -24.42 -9.75
CA ALA A 248 15.20 -23.58 -9.90
C ALA A 248 15.93 -23.34 -8.57
N PHE A 249 15.17 -23.15 -7.48
CA PHE A 249 15.75 -23.06 -6.13
C PHE A 249 16.43 -24.37 -5.71
N GLU A 250 15.80 -25.51 -5.95
CA GLU A 250 16.37 -26.84 -5.67
C GLU A 250 17.65 -27.08 -6.47
N ASN A 251 17.61 -26.87 -7.79
CA ASN A 251 18.76 -27.08 -8.69
C ASN A 251 19.96 -26.21 -8.30
N THR A 252 19.75 -25.04 -7.73
CA THR A 252 20.80 -24.10 -7.34
C THR A 252 21.23 -24.21 -5.88
N GLY A 253 20.49 -24.99 -5.07
CA GLY A 253 20.74 -25.13 -3.64
C GLY A 253 20.50 -23.82 -2.86
N ILE A 254 19.68 -22.91 -3.36
CA ILE A 254 19.34 -21.65 -2.70
C ILE A 254 18.13 -21.86 -1.81
N ASP A 255 18.33 -21.60 -0.51
CA ASP A 255 17.28 -21.77 0.50
C ASP A 255 16.41 -20.52 0.63
N ILE A 256 15.12 -20.64 0.27
CA ILE A 256 14.10 -19.59 0.44
C ILE A 256 13.97 -19.19 1.91
N ALA A 257 14.03 -20.16 2.83
CA ALA A 257 13.85 -19.90 4.25
C ALA A 257 14.95 -18.98 4.82
N PHE A 258 16.18 -19.12 4.31
CA PHE A 258 17.29 -18.25 4.69
C PHE A 258 17.00 -16.77 4.36
N TYR A 259 16.41 -16.49 3.20
CA TYR A 259 16.11 -15.11 2.80
C TYR A 259 14.83 -14.58 3.41
N ASN A 260 13.77 -15.38 3.49
CA ASN A 260 12.42 -14.91 3.80
C ASN A 260 11.97 -15.23 5.22
N HIS A 261 12.14 -16.48 5.70
CA HIS A 261 11.33 -16.97 6.80
C HIS A 261 12.00 -16.86 8.17
N ARG A 262 13.26 -16.45 8.22
CA ARG A 262 13.95 -16.19 9.48
C ARG A 262 13.84 -14.73 9.91
N GLU A 263 13.71 -14.49 11.18
CA GLU A 263 13.99 -13.19 11.78
C GLU A 263 15.50 -12.93 11.74
N ARG A 264 15.90 -11.72 11.39
CA ARG A 264 17.31 -11.35 11.25
C ARG A 264 17.79 -10.60 12.48
N PRO A 265 18.96 -10.90 13.03
CA PRO A 265 19.53 -10.14 14.14
C PRO A 265 19.76 -8.67 13.75
N LEU A 266 19.59 -7.76 14.71
CA LEU A 266 19.75 -6.31 14.45
C LEU A 266 21.18 -5.89 14.07
N ASP A 267 22.17 -6.73 14.38
CA ASP A 267 23.58 -6.54 14.03
C ASP A 267 23.99 -7.22 12.71
N GLU A 268 23.08 -7.94 12.06
CA GLU A 268 23.34 -8.58 10.78
C GLU A 268 23.77 -7.56 9.73
N VAL A 269 24.83 -7.92 8.98
CA VAL A 269 25.30 -7.14 7.83
C VAL A 269 24.49 -7.57 6.61
N PHE A 270 23.78 -6.63 6.03
CA PHE A 270 22.94 -6.86 4.87
C PHE A 270 23.68 -6.63 3.54
N PRO A 271 23.26 -7.31 2.45
CA PRO A 271 23.84 -7.11 1.12
C PRO A 271 23.79 -5.66 0.62
N TRP A 272 22.92 -4.83 1.17
CA TRP A 272 22.71 -3.42 0.79
C TRP A 272 23.36 -2.41 1.76
N ASP A 273 23.99 -2.85 2.87
CA ASP A 273 24.55 -1.94 3.88
C ASP A 273 25.70 -1.05 3.37
N PHE A 274 26.28 -1.37 2.21
CA PHE A 274 27.30 -0.54 1.57
C PHE A 274 26.73 0.70 0.85
N ILE A 275 25.40 0.77 0.68
CA ILE A 275 24.71 1.89 0.02
C ILE A 275 24.30 2.91 1.07
N ASP A 276 24.83 4.13 1.00
CA ASP A 276 24.41 5.24 1.87
C ASP A 276 23.23 5.99 1.26
N ILE A 277 22.05 5.77 1.81
CA ILE A 277 20.80 6.47 1.44
C ILE A 277 20.53 7.71 2.31
N GLY A 278 21.45 8.04 3.21
CA GLY A 278 21.29 9.16 4.16
C GLY A 278 20.55 8.82 5.44
N VAL A 279 19.80 7.73 5.49
CA VAL A 279 19.15 7.23 6.72
C VAL A 279 20.11 6.29 7.44
N THR A 280 20.34 6.54 8.73
CA THR A 280 21.28 5.71 9.51
C THR A 280 20.65 4.39 9.94
N LYS A 281 21.48 3.35 10.08
CA LYS A 281 21.03 2.02 10.57
C LYS A 281 20.53 2.10 12.02
N GLU A 282 21.15 2.96 12.85
CA GLU A 282 20.75 3.23 14.23
C GLU A 282 19.33 3.84 14.30
N PHE A 283 19.00 4.74 13.37
CA PHE A 283 17.64 5.26 13.24
C PHE A 283 16.65 4.13 12.91
N LEU A 284 16.96 3.30 11.93
CA LEU A 284 16.08 2.18 11.55
C LEU A 284 15.90 1.18 12.69
N LYS A 285 16.94 0.88 13.49
CA LYS A 285 16.84 0.04 14.70
C LYS A 285 15.93 0.65 15.76
N ARG A 286 16.03 1.97 15.97
CA ARG A 286 15.15 2.69 16.91
C ARG A 286 13.69 2.61 16.45
N GLU A 287 13.42 2.86 15.17
CA GLU A 287 12.08 2.77 14.61
C GLU A 287 11.53 1.32 14.66
N TRP A 288 12.38 0.31 14.47
CA TRP A 288 12.01 -1.08 14.69
C TRP A 288 11.52 -1.32 16.13
N ASN A 289 12.27 -0.87 17.12
CA ASN A 289 11.91 -1.03 18.53
C ASN A 289 10.61 -0.28 18.88
N GLN A 290 10.42 0.93 18.35
CA GLN A 290 9.18 1.69 18.51
C GLN A 290 7.99 0.98 17.84
N ALA A 291 8.18 0.45 16.64
CA ALA A 291 7.16 -0.33 15.95
C ALA A 291 6.70 -1.56 16.74
N MET A 292 7.65 -2.30 17.36
CA MET A 292 7.31 -3.45 18.19
C MET A 292 6.43 -3.09 19.42
N ASN A 293 6.50 -1.84 19.87
CA ASN A 293 5.69 -1.28 20.96
C ASN A 293 4.46 -0.50 20.47
N ALA A 294 4.21 -0.48 19.14
CA ALA A 294 3.17 0.35 18.51
C ALA A 294 3.29 1.86 18.83
N GLU A 295 4.51 2.33 19.07
CA GLU A 295 4.83 3.73 19.29
C GLU A 295 5.00 4.47 17.95
N VAL A 296 4.53 5.73 17.91
CA VAL A 296 4.50 6.53 16.69
C VAL A 296 5.62 7.58 16.70
N THR A 297 6.37 7.66 15.61
CA THR A 297 7.34 8.73 15.37
C THR A 297 6.66 9.85 14.57
N PRO A 298 6.74 11.13 15.05
CA PRO A 298 6.16 12.25 14.33
C PRO A 298 6.82 12.46 12.96
N ASN A 299 6.04 12.96 12.00
CA ASN A 299 6.57 13.30 10.68
C ASN A 299 7.51 14.50 10.71
N CYS A 300 8.34 14.65 9.67
CA CYS A 300 9.40 15.67 9.60
C CYS A 300 8.90 17.12 9.61
N ARG A 301 7.60 17.36 9.29
CA ARG A 301 7.00 18.70 9.37
C ARG A 301 6.68 19.10 10.81
N MET A 302 6.46 18.12 11.69
CA MET A 302 6.17 18.35 13.11
C MET A 302 7.46 18.44 13.94
N LYS A 303 8.36 17.46 13.75
CA LYS A 303 9.60 17.35 14.52
C LYS A 303 10.65 16.53 13.79
N CYS A 304 11.91 16.98 13.84
CA CYS A 304 13.03 16.19 13.34
C CYS A 304 13.27 14.97 14.24
N SER A 305 13.19 13.77 13.67
CA SER A 305 13.41 12.50 14.37
C SER A 305 14.86 12.00 14.30
N GLY A 306 15.78 12.78 13.73
CA GLY A 306 17.21 12.47 13.71
C GLY A 306 17.57 11.26 12.82
N CYS A 307 16.91 11.10 11.68
CA CYS A 307 17.14 9.97 10.77
C CYS A 307 18.51 9.97 10.06
N GLY A 308 19.20 11.13 9.99
CA GLY A 308 20.48 11.29 9.31
C GLY A 308 20.41 12.07 7.99
N VAL A 309 19.24 12.15 7.34
CA VAL A 309 19.07 12.78 6.01
C VAL A 309 19.44 14.27 6.01
N ALA A 310 19.33 14.96 7.15
CA ALA A 310 19.71 16.37 7.29
C ALA A 310 21.17 16.65 6.88
N LYS A 311 22.07 15.66 6.87
CA LYS A 311 23.43 15.79 6.38
C LYS A 311 23.52 16.20 4.91
N TRP A 312 22.50 15.89 4.12
CA TRP A 312 22.42 16.21 2.69
C TRP A 312 21.98 17.66 2.41
N LYS A 313 21.71 18.45 3.46
CA LYS A 313 21.31 19.86 3.37
C LYS A 313 20.09 20.12 2.45
N GLY A 314 19.15 19.18 2.39
CA GLY A 314 17.96 19.28 1.58
C GLY A 314 16.69 18.86 2.33
N GLY A 315 15.52 19.30 1.83
CA GLY A 315 14.21 18.91 2.32
C GLY A 315 13.75 19.64 3.59
N VAL A 316 12.61 19.20 4.11
CA VAL A 316 11.89 19.79 5.26
C VAL A 316 12.78 19.94 6.52
N CYS A 317 13.78 19.09 6.68
CA CYS A 317 14.72 19.16 7.81
C CYS A 317 15.59 20.43 7.83
N VAL A 318 15.69 21.14 6.70
CA VAL A 318 16.48 22.39 6.60
C VAL A 318 15.57 23.59 6.77
N GLU A 319 14.34 23.53 6.29
CA GLU A 319 13.35 24.60 6.35
C GLU A 319 12.91 24.91 7.79
N ASN A 320 12.92 23.92 8.69
CA ASN A 320 12.52 24.06 10.10
C ASN A 320 13.65 24.52 11.04
N LYS A 321 14.78 24.98 10.51
CA LYS A 321 15.92 25.52 11.33
C LYS A 321 16.03 27.05 11.33
N ASN A 322 15.07 27.76 10.73
CA ASN A 322 15.00 29.22 10.77
C ASN A 322 13.89 29.71 11.69
#